data_330cef8cc67d0870bd950c9103e16dc5
#
_entry.id   330cef8cc67d0870bd950c9103e16dc5
#
_cell.length_a   1.000
_cell.length_b   1.000
_cell.length_c   1.000
_cell.angle_alpha   90.00
_cell.angle_beta   90.00
_cell.angle_gamma   90.00
#
_symmetry.space_group_name_H-M   'P 1'
#
loop_
_entity.id
_entity.type
_entity.pdbx_description
1 polymer ?
#
loop_
_entity_poly.entity_id
_entity_poly.type
_entity_poly.pdbx_seq_one_letter_code
_entity_poly.pdbx_strand_id
1 'polypeptide(L)'
;MYIRKLGRRYQCQVRVRNQSYYKTFVDKTSARLWGHETYLSAMKGVLLGNGLKKTLKELIEKYIAEFTVTKKSKVKETKIWERLIRNHSWLTNKRVINLTPQDFIKFKNIRMKDGYRTTNYELTLLNNLFNKAIKIWLLPITNPVSNVPKLKENKGRYRPIEAQEYRKLLNYGDKAFTAVILIARKTGLRHGEIHRLTWMDIDDLRNVLVVRTSKNNHLRTVPISKWLLNYIEQLKKYKTSTIIPISQNAFIKRWQKTLKKLKMHMHIHDFRRNFVQSLINKKVDIPTIARLTGHSSWQQVQLYWGER
;
A
#
# COMPACT_ATOMS: atom_id res chain seq x y z
N MET A 1 -42.32 -1.00 20.61
CA MET A 1 -43.24 -0.27 19.71
C MET A 1 -44.68 -0.65 20.07
N TYR A 2 -45.53 0.32 20.27
CA TYR A 2 -46.96 0.14 20.61
C TYR A 2 -47.79 1.04 19.68
N ILE A 3 -48.90 0.52 19.14
CA ILE A 3 -49.79 1.27 18.26
C ILE A 3 -51.20 1.20 18.84
N ARG A 4 -51.81 2.37 19.10
CA ARG A 4 -53.19 2.48 19.57
C ARG A 4 -54.06 3.26 18.59
N LYS A 5 -55.34 2.93 18.50
CA LYS A 5 -56.31 3.65 17.72
C LYS A 5 -56.85 4.84 18.56
N LEU A 6 -56.86 6.01 18.00
CA LEU A 6 -57.36 7.25 18.57
C LEU A 6 -58.43 7.80 17.62
N GLY A 7 -59.70 7.43 17.83
CA GLY A 7 -60.77 7.77 16.93
C GLY A 7 -60.53 7.24 15.52
N ARG A 8 -60.42 8.15 14.52
CA ARG A 8 -60.12 7.80 13.10
C ARG A 8 -58.62 7.72 12.80
N ARG A 9 -57.74 7.89 13.77
CA ARG A 9 -56.28 7.92 13.60
C ARG A 9 -55.58 6.83 14.43
N TYR A 10 -54.33 6.58 14.13
CA TYR A 10 -53.46 5.62 14.80
C TYR A 10 -52.23 6.33 15.37
N GLN A 11 -52.04 6.25 16.70
CA GLN A 11 -50.84 6.75 17.36
C GLN A 11 -49.82 5.62 17.52
N CYS A 12 -48.62 5.82 17.03
CA CYS A 12 -47.49 4.93 17.29
C CYS A 12 -46.63 5.52 18.41
N GLN A 13 -46.25 4.67 19.36
CA GLN A 13 -45.29 4.95 20.41
C GLN A 13 -44.12 4.01 20.28
N VAL A 14 -42.93 4.56 20.23
CA VAL A 14 -41.67 3.82 20.26
C VAL A 14 -40.91 4.22 21.50
N ARG A 15 -40.60 3.26 22.37
CA ARG A 15 -39.78 3.48 23.56
C ARG A 15 -38.46 2.72 23.40
N VAL A 16 -37.34 3.43 23.52
CA VAL A 16 -36.00 2.87 23.48
C VAL A 16 -35.25 3.41 24.70
N ARG A 17 -34.98 2.52 25.65
CA ARG A 17 -34.43 2.88 26.97
C ARG A 17 -35.32 3.96 27.65
N ASN A 18 -34.73 5.12 27.96
CA ASN A 18 -35.43 6.21 28.64
C ASN A 18 -36.03 7.27 27.73
N GLN A 19 -36.04 7.04 26.40
CA GLN A 19 -36.60 7.97 25.40
C GLN A 19 -37.87 7.38 24.79
N SER A 20 -38.88 8.20 24.65
CA SER A 20 -40.16 7.85 24.03
C SER A 20 -40.48 8.78 22.88
N TYR A 21 -40.85 8.20 21.77
CA TYR A 21 -41.21 8.91 20.54
C TYR A 21 -42.66 8.63 20.21
N TYR A 22 -43.42 9.66 19.83
CA TYR A 22 -44.84 9.55 19.50
C TYR A 22 -45.15 10.22 18.18
N LYS A 23 -45.96 9.58 17.34
CA LYS A 23 -46.51 10.21 16.14
C LYS A 23 -47.85 9.58 15.79
N THR A 24 -48.75 10.41 15.22
CA THR A 24 -50.13 10.02 14.86
C THR A 24 -50.28 10.01 13.34
N PHE A 25 -50.94 8.96 12.83
CA PHE A 25 -51.10 8.69 11.41
C PHE A 25 -52.58 8.46 11.07
N VAL A 26 -52.91 8.63 9.79
CA VAL A 26 -54.24 8.38 9.27
C VAL A 26 -54.53 6.87 9.20
N ASP A 27 -53.53 6.05 8.92
CA ASP A 27 -53.65 4.63 8.78
C ASP A 27 -52.64 3.85 9.64
N LYS A 28 -52.95 2.57 9.90
CA LYS A 28 -52.14 1.69 10.76
C LYS A 28 -50.83 1.27 10.11
N THR A 29 -50.78 1.21 8.77
CA THR A 29 -49.57 0.79 8.02
C THR A 29 -48.49 1.85 8.11
N SER A 30 -48.84 3.12 7.86
CA SER A 30 -47.94 4.25 8.04
C SER A 30 -47.43 4.38 9.47
N ALA A 31 -48.32 4.15 10.49
CA ALA A 31 -47.93 4.11 11.88
C ALA A 31 -46.90 3.01 12.17
N ARG A 32 -47.07 1.81 11.56
CA ARG A 32 -46.15 0.68 11.72
C ARG A 32 -44.80 0.93 11.06
N LEU A 33 -44.76 1.44 9.81
CA LEU A 33 -43.55 1.80 9.10
C LEU A 33 -42.73 2.83 9.87
N TRP A 34 -43.35 3.94 10.25
CA TRP A 34 -42.68 4.96 11.05
C TRP A 34 -42.15 4.41 12.38
N GLY A 35 -42.92 3.53 13.02
CA GLY A 35 -42.52 2.91 14.29
C GLY A 35 -41.27 2.04 14.14
N HIS A 36 -41.16 1.25 13.05
CA HIS A 36 -39.97 0.47 12.75
C HIS A 36 -38.76 1.34 12.43
N GLU A 37 -38.92 2.35 11.56
CA GLU A 37 -37.85 3.28 11.22
C GLU A 37 -37.36 4.04 12.45
N THR A 38 -38.31 4.54 13.30
CA THR A 38 -37.97 5.27 14.52
C THR A 38 -37.28 4.35 15.53
N TYR A 39 -37.74 3.10 15.69
CA TYR A 39 -37.11 2.13 16.58
C TYR A 39 -35.69 1.82 16.13
N LEU A 40 -35.47 1.54 14.83
CA LEU A 40 -34.15 1.29 14.27
C LEU A 40 -33.23 2.50 14.38
N SER A 41 -33.77 3.70 14.15
CA SER A 41 -33.02 4.95 14.27
C SER A 41 -32.65 5.24 15.74
N ALA A 42 -33.58 5.05 16.66
CA ALA A 42 -33.35 5.24 18.10
C ALA A 42 -32.40 4.17 18.65
N MET A 43 -32.53 2.91 18.23
CA MET A 43 -31.58 1.85 18.59
C MET A 43 -30.19 2.13 18.02
N LYS A 44 -30.09 2.58 16.77
CA LYS A 44 -28.85 3.10 16.20
C LYS A 44 -28.31 4.25 17.06
N GLY A 45 -29.13 5.25 17.41
CA GLY A 45 -28.74 6.38 18.26
C GLY A 45 -28.24 5.96 19.64
N VAL A 46 -28.83 4.95 20.24
CA VAL A 46 -28.44 4.41 21.57
C VAL A 46 -27.16 3.59 21.51
N LEU A 47 -27.01 2.74 20.50
CA LEU A 47 -25.76 2.01 20.21
C LEU A 47 -24.63 2.97 19.79
N LEU A 48 -25.01 4.15 19.26
CA LEU A 48 -24.15 5.15 18.65
C LEU A 48 -23.66 6.24 19.62
N GLY A 49 -24.18 6.26 20.86
CA GLY A 49 -24.06 7.39 21.80
C GLY A 49 -22.65 7.95 21.99
N ASN A 50 -21.60 7.15 21.86
CA ASN A 50 -20.20 7.60 21.97
C ASN A 50 -19.35 7.39 20.70
N GLY A 51 -19.70 6.45 19.85
CA GLY A 51 -18.88 6.14 18.65
C GLY A 51 -19.06 7.11 17.49
N LEU A 52 -20.26 7.66 17.29
CA LEU A 52 -20.58 8.56 16.17
C LEU A 52 -20.34 10.05 16.46
N LYS A 53 -20.14 10.40 17.72
CA LYS A 53 -19.68 11.76 18.09
C LYS A 53 -18.22 11.96 17.72
N LYS A 54 -17.47 10.87 17.49
CA LYS A 54 -16.04 10.92 17.12
C LYS A 54 -15.83 11.58 15.77
N THR A 55 -14.75 12.32 15.71
CA THR A 55 -14.23 12.89 14.46
C THR A 55 -13.45 11.84 13.65
N LEU A 56 -13.22 12.10 12.37
CA LEU A 56 -12.35 11.25 11.56
C LEU A 56 -10.93 11.23 12.14
N LYS A 57 -10.46 12.33 12.73
CA LYS A 57 -9.15 12.39 13.39
C LYS A 57 -9.05 11.36 14.52
N GLU A 58 -10.00 11.35 15.44
CA GLU A 58 -10.03 10.38 16.55
C GLU A 58 -10.12 8.93 16.06
N LEU A 59 -10.81 8.72 14.93
CA LEU A 59 -10.90 7.40 14.31
C LEU A 59 -9.56 6.97 13.72
N ILE A 60 -8.83 7.90 13.09
CA ILE A 60 -7.48 7.66 12.57
C ILE A 60 -6.51 7.36 13.71
N GLU A 61 -6.54 8.13 14.79
CA GLU A 61 -5.67 7.94 15.96
C GLU A 61 -5.89 6.54 16.57
N LYS A 62 -7.14 6.12 16.71
CA LYS A 62 -7.48 4.76 17.15
C LYS A 62 -6.96 3.70 16.16
N TYR A 63 -7.09 3.93 14.86
CA TYR A 63 -6.59 3.01 13.84
C TYR A 63 -5.07 2.87 13.88
N ILE A 64 -4.36 3.97 14.11
CA ILE A 64 -2.89 3.95 14.26
C ILE A 64 -2.52 3.09 15.46
N ALA A 65 -3.15 3.31 16.61
CA ALA A 65 -2.86 2.61 17.86
C ALA A 65 -3.12 1.09 17.76
N GLU A 66 -4.21 0.67 17.11
CA GLU A 66 -4.61 -0.73 17.10
C GLU A 66 -4.07 -1.52 15.89
N PHE A 67 -3.97 -0.90 14.71
CA PHE A 67 -3.66 -1.62 13.47
C PHE A 67 -2.36 -1.21 12.79
N THR A 68 -2.01 0.09 12.82
CA THR A 68 -0.82 0.55 12.12
C THR A 68 0.45 0.08 12.82
N VAL A 69 0.47 0.09 14.16
CA VAL A 69 1.64 -0.29 14.96
C VAL A 69 2.11 -1.74 14.75
N THR A 70 1.21 -2.64 14.35
CA THR A 70 1.52 -4.05 14.10
C THR A 70 2.12 -4.30 12.70
N LYS A 71 2.07 -3.31 11.81
CA LYS A 71 2.51 -3.44 10.43
C LYS A 71 4.01 -3.23 10.27
N LYS A 72 4.64 -3.96 9.35
CA LYS A 72 6.03 -3.70 8.93
C LYS A 72 6.22 -2.28 8.37
N SER A 73 5.16 -1.67 7.80
CA SER A 73 5.14 -0.32 7.23
C SER A 73 4.72 0.78 8.22
N LYS A 74 4.66 0.49 9.53
CA LYS A 74 4.13 1.38 10.56
C LYS A 74 4.63 2.83 10.44
N VAL A 75 5.92 3.03 10.39
CA VAL A 75 6.52 4.37 10.32
C VAL A 75 6.04 5.17 9.10
N LYS A 76 5.99 4.53 7.93
CA LYS A 76 5.53 5.19 6.70
C LYS A 76 4.04 5.49 6.75
N GLU A 77 3.23 4.55 7.21
CA GLU A 77 1.77 4.69 7.28
C GLU A 77 1.38 5.75 8.31
N THR A 78 2.03 5.77 9.50
CA THR A 78 1.81 6.81 10.52
C THR A 78 2.10 8.20 9.95
N LYS A 79 3.23 8.41 9.26
CA LYS A 79 3.54 9.70 8.62
C LYS A 79 2.49 10.15 7.59
N ILE A 80 1.86 9.20 6.91
CA ILE A 80 0.77 9.52 5.97
C ILE A 80 -0.46 10.00 6.73
N TRP A 81 -0.85 9.31 7.81
CA TRP A 81 -1.97 9.68 8.65
C TRP A 81 -1.76 11.05 9.33
N GLU A 82 -0.58 11.29 9.90
CA GLU A 82 -0.22 12.58 10.49
C GLU A 82 -0.30 13.72 9.48
N ARG A 83 0.21 13.50 8.27
CA ARG A 83 0.10 14.48 7.17
C ARG A 83 -1.35 14.73 6.79
N LEU A 84 -2.19 13.69 6.72
CA LEU A 84 -3.60 13.81 6.41
C LEU A 84 -4.33 14.62 7.47
N ILE A 85 -4.08 14.36 8.75
CA ILE A 85 -4.66 15.12 9.87
C ILE A 85 -4.23 16.59 9.77
N ARG A 86 -2.96 16.86 9.57
CA ARG A 86 -2.43 18.24 9.55
C ARG A 86 -2.92 19.04 8.35
N ASN A 87 -2.90 18.45 7.15
CA ASN A 87 -3.16 19.19 5.90
C ASN A 87 -4.63 19.18 5.47
N HIS A 88 -5.46 18.34 6.05
CA HIS A 88 -6.87 18.19 5.69
C HIS A 88 -7.79 18.23 6.91
N SER A 89 -7.54 19.21 7.81
CA SER A 89 -8.32 19.41 9.05
C SER A 89 -9.82 19.61 8.76
N TRP A 90 -10.18 20.23 7.64
CA TRP A 90 -11.56 20.37 7.19
C TRP A 90 -12.29 19.03 7.03
N LEU A 91 -11.57 17.95 6.70
CA LEU A 91 -12.10 16.59 6.58
C LEU A 91 -11.98 15.84 7.91
N THR A 92 -10.81 15.91 8.55
CA THR A 92 -10.49 15.10 9.74
C THR A 92 -11.20 15.56 11.00
N ASN A 93 -11.60 16.84 11.08
CA ASN A 93 -12.38 17.36 12.21
C ASN A 93 -13.90 17.14 12.03
N LYS A 94 -14.36 16.67 10.86
CA LYS A 94 -15.76 16.28 10.69
C LYS A 94 -16.08 15.07 11.54
N ARG A 95 -17.29 15.08 12.12
CA ARG A 95 -17.84 13.88 12.80
C ARG A 95 -18.06 12.76 11.78
N VAL A 96 -17.76 11.56 12.18
CA VAL A 96 -17.84 10.37 11.31
C VAL A 96 -19.21 10.20 10.66
N ILE A 97 -20.27 10.52 11.42
CA ILE A 97 -21.67 10.45 10.93
C ILE A 97 -21.97 11.45 9.81
N ASN A 98 -21.24 12.56 9.76
CA ASN A 98 -21.46 13.64 8.79
C ASN A 98 -20.55 13.51 7.55
N LEU A 99 -19.75 12.44 7.47
CA LEU A 99 -18.89 12.20 6.34
C LEU A 99 -19.70 11.59 5.18
N THR A 100 -19.56 12.20 4.02
CA THR A 100 -20.24 11.79 2.79
C THR A 100 -19.24 11.38 1.71
N PRO A 101 -19.65 10.62 0.68
CA PRO A 101 -18.79 10.33 -0.46
C PRO A 101 -18.23 11.60 -1.12
N GLN A 102 -19.00 12.71 -1.15
CA GLN A 102 -18.60 13.99 -1.71
C GLN A 102 -17.38 14.58 -1.00
N ASP A 103 -17.26 14.39 0.32
CA ASP A 103 -16.09 14.83 1.06
C ASP A 103 -14.82 14.13 0.56
N PHE A 104 -14.90 12.85 0.26
CA PHE A 104 -13.77 12.06 -0.23
C PHE A 104 -13.50 12.29 -1.72
N ILE A 105 -14.51 12.63 -2.51
CA ILE A 105 -14.32 13.13 -3.88
C ILE A 105 -13.58 14.46 -3.86
N LYS A 106 -13.97 15.39 -2.99
CA LYS A 106 -13.26 16.67 -2.80
C LYS A 106 -11.82 16.43 -2.34
N PHE A 107 -11.61 15.53 -1.36
CA PHE A 107 -10.27 15.13 -0.91
C PHE A 107 -9.43 14.58 -2.08
N LYS A 108 -9.98 13.65 -2.86
CA LYS A 108 -9.33 13.09 -4.05
C LYS A 108 -8.89 14.18 -5.02
N ASN A 109 -9.78 15.11 -5.34
CA ASN A 109 -9.51 16.20 -6.30
C ASN A 109 -8.41 17.15 -5.81
N ILE A 110 -8.35 17.43 -4.51
CA ILE A 110 -7.27 18.21 -3.91
C ILE A 110 -5.94 17.45 -3.98
N ARG A 111 -5.98 16.12 -3.68
CA ARG A 111 -4.77 15.30 -3.58
C ARG A 111 -4.21 14.84 -4.92
N MET A 112 -5.01 14.79 -5.98
CA MET A 112 -4.55 14.26 -7.28
C MET A 112 -3.36 15.03 -7.88
N LYS A 113 -3.18 16.31 -7.51
CA LYS A 113 -1.99 17.12 -7.89
C LYS A 113 -0.67 16.58 -7.35
N ASP A 114 -0.72 15.83 -6.24
CA ASP A 114 0.46 15.21 -5.62
C ASP A 114 0.75 13.80 -6.18
N GLY A 115 0.01 13.40 -7.22
CA GLY A 115 0.18 12.17 -7.97
C GLY A 115 -0.93 11.15 -7.71
N TYR A 116 -1.45 10.58 -8.78
CA TYR A 116 -2.60 9.66 -8.78
C TYR A 116 -2.38 8.42 -7.91
N ARG A 117 -1.19 7.83 -7.98
CA ARG A 117 -0.85 6.64 -7.17
C ARG A 117 -0.86 6.93 -5.68
N THR A 118 -0.34 8.08 -5.28
CA THR A 118 -0.32 8.52 -3.87
C THR A 118 -1.74 8.75 -3.38
N THR A 119 -2.56 9.44 -4.17
CA THR A 119 -3.96 9.70 -3.86
C THR A 119 -4.77 8.40 -3.74
N ASN A 120 -4.62 7.48 -4.68
CA ASN A 120 -5.29 6.17 -4.62
C ASN A 120 -4.86 5.34 -3.40
N TYR A 121 -3.59 5.45 -3.00
CA TYR A 121 -3.11 4.77 -1.80
C TYR A 121 -3.73 5.36 -0.53
N GLU A 122 -3.83 6.68 -0.41
CA GLU A 122 -4.49 7.34 0.72
C GLU A 122 -5.99 7.03 0.79
N LEU A 123 -6.69 7.01 -0.36
CA LEU A 123 -8.07 6.53 -0.43
C LEU A 123 -8.22 5.07 0.01
N THR A 124 -7.24 4.22 -0.33
CA THR A 124 -7.24 2.82 0.11
C THR A 124 -7.04 2.70 1.62
N LEU A 125 -6.18 3.53 2.22
CA LEU A 125 -6.01 3.58 3.68
C LEU A 125 -7.30 4.02 4.38
N LEU A 126 -7.95 5.08 3.89
CA LEU A 126 -9.23 5.57 4.40
C LEU A 126 -10.33 4.51 4.28
N ASN A 127 -10.43 3.85 3.11
CA ASN A 127 -11.37 2.75 2.90
C ASN A 127 -11.15 1.60 3.91
N ASN A 128 -9.89 1.24 4.16
CA ASN A 128 -9.55 0.20 5.13
C ASN A 128 -9.91 0.61 6.56
N LEU A 129 -9.70 1.88 6.93
CA LEU A 129 -10.09 2.43 8.22
C LEU A 129 -11.61 2.29 8.44
N PHE A 130 -12.44 2.72 7.47
CA PHE A 130 -13.89 2.58 7.59
C PHE A 130 -14.35 1.12 7.61
N ASN A 131 -13.72 0.25 6.82
CA ASN A 131 -14.02 -1.18 6.87
C ASN A 131 -13.70 -1.79 8.25
N LYS A 132 -12.61 -1.36 8.90
CA LYS A 132 -12.30 -1.78 10.28
C LYS A 132 -13.28 -1.17 11.29
N ALA A 133 -13.66 0.08 11.11
CA ALA A 133 -14.67 0.74 11.94
C ALA A 133 -16.01 0.00 11.92
N ILE A 134 -16.43 -0.48 10.75
CA ILE A 134 -17.67 -1.24 10.59
C ILE A 134 -17.52 -2.66 11.13
N LYS A 135 -16.46 -3.38 10.74
CA LYS A 135 -16.35 -4.83 11.00
C LYS A 135 -15.81 -5.16 12.38
N ILE A 136 -14.95 -4.33 12.95
CA ILE A 136 -14.28 -4.63 14.24
C ILE A 136 -14.81 -3.74 15.34
N TRP A 137 -14.96 -2.44 15.09
CA TRP A 137 -15.52 -1.54 16.11
C TRP A 137 -17.04 -1.50 16.08
N LEU A 138 -17.67 -2.24 15.15
CA LEU A 138 -19.12 -2.39 14.99
C LEU A 138 -19.83 -1.04 14.93
N LEU A 139 -19.19 -0.02 14.35
CA LEU A 139 -19.84 1.26 14.17
C LEU A 139 -20.93 1.12 13.09
N PRO A 140 -22.16 1.52 13.35
CA PRO A 140 -23.28 1.40 12.43
C PRO A 140 -23.29 2.56 11.42
N ILE A 141 -22.25 2.62 10.62
CA ILE A 141 -22.03 3.59 9.55
C ILE A 141 -21.87 2.86 8.22
N THR A 142 -22.12 3.54 7.14
CA THR A 142 -21.71 3.09 5.80
C THR A 142 -20.30 3.60 5.51
N ASN A 143 -19.56 2.87 4.69
CA ASN A 143 -18.23 3.33 4.28
C ASN A 143 -18.36 4.41 3.17
N PRO A 144 -18.08 5.68 3.46
CA PRO A 144 -18.26 6.75 2.48
C PRO A 144 -17.19 6.75 1.38
N VAL A 145 -16.12 5.96 1.53
CA VAL A 145 -15.02 5.87 0.57
C VAL A 145 -15.25 4.76 -0.45
N SER A 146 -16.12 3.79 -0.16
CA SER A 146 -16.33 2.60 -1.00
C SER A 146 -16.71 2.93 -2.45
N ASN A 147 -17.51 3.97 -2.64
CA ASN A 147 -18.03 4.39 -3.94
C ASN A 147 -17.21 5.53 -4.58
N VAL A 148 -16.08 5.92 -3.98
CA VAL A 148 -15.20 6.94 -4.57
C VAL A 148 -14.35 6.30 -5.67
N PRO A 149 -14.52 6.69 -6.94
CA PRO A 149 -13.76 6.11 -8.03
C PRO A 149 -12.28 6.47 -7.91
N LYS A 150 -11.42 5.46 -8.04
CA LYS A 150 -9.98 5.66 -8.09
C LYS A 150 -9.55 6.38 -9.36
N LEU A 151 -8.45 7.10 -9.27
CA LEU A 151 -7.81 7.73 -10.41
C LEU A 151 -7.15 6.66 -11.29
N LYS A 152 -7.24 6.80 -12.60
CA LYS A 152 -6.58 5.91 -13.55
C LYS A 152 -5.07 6.13 -13.46
N GLU A 153 -4.36 5.17 -12.91
CA GLU A 153 -2.90 5.23 -12.85
C GLU A 153 -2.28 4.88 -14.20
N ASN A 154 -1.23 5.61 -14.57
CA ASN A 154 -0.44 5.22 -15.72
C ASN A 154 0.25 3.89 -15.42
N LYS A 155 0.18 2.95 -16.35
CA LYS A 155 0.97 1.72 -16.28
C LYS A 155 2.44 2.10 -16.17
N GLY A 156 3.16 1.40 -15.30
CA GLY A 156 4.58 1.66 -15.12
C GLY A 156 5.32 1.49 -16.45
N ARG A 157 6.01 2.55 -16.90
CA ARG A 157 6.74 2.54 -18.16
C ARG A 157 7.87 1.51 -18.10
N TYR A 158 7.91 0.57 -19.04
CA TYR A 158 9.11 -0.20 -19.31
C TYR A 158 10.13 0.73 -19.97
N ARG A 159 11.37 0.70 -19.47
CA ARG A 159 12.48 1.43 -20.05
C ARG A 159 13.63 0.44 -20.28
N PRO A 160 13.96 0.15 -21.53
CA PRO A 160 15.18 -0.59 -21.84
C PRO A 160 16.39 0.23 -21.39
N ILE A 161 17.42 -0.46 -20.92
CA ILE A 161 18.69 0.16 -20.55
C ILE A 161 19.65 -0.03 -21.70
N GLU A 162 20.00 1.08 -22.33
CA GLU A 162 20.92 1.11 -23.47
C GLU A 162 22.33 0.64 -23.06
N ALA A 163 23.01 -0.04 -23.96
CA ALA A 163 24.36 -0.56 -23.70
C ALA A 163 25.36 0.57 -23.34
N GLN A 164 25.21 1.73 -23.97
CA GLN A 164 26.05 2.90 -23.69
C GLN A 164 25.79 3.47 -22.29
N GLU A 165 24.50 3.57 -21.87
CA GLU A 165 24.11 4.02 -20.52
C GLU A 165 24.68 3.09 -19.45
N TYR A 166 24.58 1.78 -19.71
CA TYR A 166 25.12 0.77 -18.81
C TYR A 166 26.62 0.91 -18.63
N ARG A 167 27.38 1.03 -19.74
CA ARG A 167 28.83 1.24 -19.69
C ARG A 167 29.21 2.52 -18.94
N LYS A 168 28.53 3.63 -19.20
CA LYS A 168 28.76 4.91 -18.50
C LYS A 168 28.58 4.76 -17.00
N LEU A 169 27.53 4.02 -16.55
CA LEU A 169 27.29 3.77 -15.13
C LEU A 169 28.40 2.92 -14.49
N LEU A 170 28.87 1.87 -15.18
CA LEU A 170 29.92 1.01 -14.65
C LEU A 170 31.25 1.76 -14.52
N ASN A 171 31.58 2.60 -15.50
CA ASN A 171 32.83 3.37 -15.52
C ASN A 171 32.81 4.54 -14.49
N TYR A 172 31.64 4.99 -14.09
CA TYR A 172 31.52 6.12 -13.16
C TYR A 172 31.58 5.73 -11.69
N GLY A 173 31.19 4.51 -11.36
CA GLY A 173 31.07 4.02 -9.99
C GLY A 173 32.35 3.37 -9.45
N ASP A 174 32.54 3.39 -8.14
CA ASP A 174 33.50 2.52 -7.49
C ASP A 174 32.99 1.06 -7.49
N LYS A 175 33.85 0.15 -7.01
CA LYS A 175 33.54 -1.30 -6.99
C LYS A 175 32.24 -1.63 -6.24
N ALA A 176 31.94 -0.98 -5.11
CA ALA A 176 30.73 -1.24 -4.34
C ALA A 176 29.45 -0.77 -5.07
N PHE A 177 29.51 0.42 -5.66
CA PHE A 177 28.40 0.95 -6.47
C PHE A 177 28.14 0.07 -7.71
N THR A 178 29.20 -0.28 -8.42
CA THR A 178 29.15 -1.13 -9.61
C THR A 178 28.63 -2.53 -9.28
N ALA A 179 29.01 -3.12 -8.15
CA ALA A 179 28.52 -4.42 -7.71
C ALA A 179 26.98 -4.46 -7.57
N VAL A 180 26.38 -3.40 -7.01
CA VAL A 180 24.90 -3.32 -6.91
C VAL A 180 24.25 -3.36 -8.29
N ILE A 181 24.80 -2.63 -9.26
CA ILE A 181 24.29 -2.58 -10.63
C ILE A 181 24.44 -3.94 -11.33
N LEU A 182 25.62 -4.58 -11.18
CA LEU A 182 25.92 -5.88 -11.76
C LEU A 182 24.99 -6.96 -11.21
N ILE A 183 24.83 -7.02 -9.88
CA ILE A 183 23.91 -7.97 -9.23
C ILE A 183 22.48 -7.72 -9.71
N ALA A 184 21.99 -6.47 -9.69
CA ALA A 184 20.64 -6.14 -10.13
C ALA A 184 20.37 -6.59 -11.58
N ARG A 185 21.34 -6.34 -12.50
CA ARG A 185 21.22 -6.68 -13.91
C ARG A 185 21.29 -8.17 -14.19
N LYS A 186 22.17 -8.89 -13.48
CA LYS A 186 22.46 -10.31 -13.77
C LYS A 186 21.56 -11.29 -13.02
N THR A 187 20.97 -10.85 -11.91
CA THR A 187 20.15 -11.72 -11.04
C THR A 187 18.70 -11.25 -10.91
N GLY A 188 18.40 -10.02 -11.29
CA GLY A 188 17.07 -9.43 -11.13
C GLY A 188 16.62 -9.25 -9.68
N LEU A 189 17.51 -9.31 -8.70
CA LEU A 189 17.20 -9.10 -7.29
C LEU A 189 16.62 -7.70 -7.03
N ARG A 190 15.73 -7.61 -6.04
CA ARG A 190 15.25 -6.30 -5.59
C ARG A 190 16.38 -5.53 -4.91
N HIS A 191 16.40 -4.22 -5.10
CA HIS A 191 17.43 -3.37 -4.50
C HIS A 191 17.63 -3.62 -2.99
N GLY A 192 16.54 -3.73 -2.23
CA GLY A 192 16.63 -4.05 -0.80
C GLY A 192 17.12 -5.48 -0.49
N GLU A 193 16.95 -6.43 -1.40
CA GLU A 193 17.50 -7.79 -1.26
C GLU A 193 19.01 -7.75 -1.44
N ILE A 194 19.52 -7.04 -2.45
CA ILE A 194 20.95 -6.89 -2.73
C ILE A 194 21.73 -6.36 -1.51
N HIS A 195 21.18 -5.33 -0.83
CA HIS A 195 21.84 -4.74 0.34
C HIS A 195 21.74 -5.58 1.62
N ARG A 196 20.89 -6.61 1.61
CA ARG A 196 20.81 -7.57 2.74
C ARG A 196 21.61 -8.84 2.54
N LEU A 197 22.15 -9.07 1.35
CA LEU A 197 23.02 -10.22 1.09
C LEU A 197 24.25 -10.17 1.99
N THR A 198 24.51 -11.29 2.65
CA THR A 198 25.69 -11.54 3.45
C THR A 198 26.61 -12.53 2.74
N TRP A 199 27.85 -12.65 3.19
CA TRP A 199 28.78 -13.63 2.66
C TRP A 199 28.29 -15.08 2.85
N MET A 200 27.48 -15.33 3.87
CA MET A 200 26.86 -16.63 4.14
C MET A 200 25.72 -16.99 3.15
N ASP A 201 25.27 -16.03 2.36
CA ASP A 201 24.22 -16.25 1.36
C ASP A 201 24.81 -16.68 -0.01
N ILE A 202 26.12 -16.85 -0.11
CA ILE A 202 26.80 -17.35 -1.30
C ILE A 202 27.03 -18.86 -1.14
N ASP A 203 26.53 -19.63 -2.09
CA ASP A 203 26.88 -21.05 -2.25
C ASP A 203 27.80 -21.17 -3.47
N ASP A 204 29.11 -21.21 -3.19
CA ASP A 204 30.14 -21.24 -4.22
C ASP A 204 30.15 -22.57 -5.00
N LEU A 205 29.76 -23.68 -4.34
CA LEU A 205 29.74 -25.01 -4.98
C LEU A 205 28.67 -25.07 -6.06
N ARG A 206 27.52 -24.48 -5.81
CA ARG A 206 26.38 -24.46 -6.74
C ARG A 206 26.35 -23.22 -7.62
N ASN A 207 27.19 -22.23 -7.38
CA ASN A 207 27.17 -20.91 -8.01
C ASN A 207 25.78 -20.24 -7.89
N VAL A 208 25.24 -20.15 -6.68
CA VAL A 208 23.94 -19.52 -6.41
C VAL A 208 24.01 -18.54 -5.24
N LEU A 209 23.14 -17.56 -5.28
CA LEU A 209 22.82 -16.70 -4.14
C LEU A 209 21.56 -17.22 -3.46
N VAL A 210 21.62 -17.40 -2.16
CA VAL A 210 20.46 -17.74 -1.31
C VAL A 210 19.79 -16.45 -0.86
N VAL A 211 18.61 -16.17 -1.38
CA VAL A 211 17.90 -14.92 -1.09
C VAL A 211 16.78 -15.16 -0.11
N ARG A 212 16.90 -14.54 1.07
CA ARG A 212 15.89 -14.58 2.13
C ARG A 212 14.90 -13.45 1.92
N THR A 213 13.62 -13.76 1.71
CA THR A 213 12.60 -12.71 1.54
C THR A 213 12.03 -12.27 2.88
N SER A 214 11.93 -10.96 3.08
CA SER A 214 11.41 -10.39 4.33
C SER A 214 9.89 -10.53 4.52
N LYS A 215 9.15 -10.88 3.46
CA LYS A 215 7.68 -10.88 3.50
C LYS A 215 7.06 -12.20 3.97
N ASN A 216 7.62 -13.35 3.57
CA ASN A 216 7.01 -14.65 3.83
C ASN A 216 8.02 -15.72 4.26
N ASN A 217 9.22 -15.35 4.66
CA ASN A 217 10.33 -16.28 4.99
C ASN A 217 10.66 -17.32 3.89
N HIS A 218 10.23 -17.09 2.65
CA HIS A 218 10.56 -17.98 1.56
C HIS A 218 12.00 -17.75 1.11
N LEU A 219 12.77 -18.83 1.19
CA LEU A 219 14.09 -18.92 0.59
C LEU A 219 13.95 -19.16 -0.90
N ARG A 220 14.78 -18.50 -1.68
CA ARG A 220 14.99 -18.86 -3.08
C ARG A 220 16.44 -18.77 -3.44
N THR A 221 16.86 -19.61 -4.36
CA THR A 221 18.19 -19.57 -4.94
C THR A 221 18.14 -18.86 -6.29
N VAL A 222 19.16 -18.06 -6.55
CA VAL A 222 19.31 -17.35 -7.82
C VAL A 222 20.68 -17.66 -8.39
N PRO A 223 20.79 -18.24 -9.60
CA PRO A 223 22.06 -18.53 -10.23
C PRO A 223 22.91 -17.27 -10.41
N ILE A 224 24.19 -17.40 -10.17
CA ILE A 224 25.19 -16.35 -10.35
C ILE A 224 26.39 -16.90 -11.14
N SER A 225 26.91 -16.11 -12.08
CA SER A 225 28.08 -16.52 -12.84
C SER A 225 29.36 -16.45 -11.98
N LYS A 226 30.32 -17.34 -12.23
CA LYS A 226 31.64 -17.31 -11.58
C LYS A 226 32.31 -15.95 -11.71
N TRP A 227 32.21 -15.32 -12.89
CA TRP A 227 32.73 -13.97 -13.10
C TRP A 227 32.15 -12.96 -12.12
N LEU A 228 30.83 -12.99 -11.89
CA LEU A 228 30.19 -12.06 -10.96
C LEU A 228 30.55 -12.40 -9.50
N LEU A 229 30.68 -13.66 -9.15
CA LEU A 229 31.20 -14.10 -7.85
C LEU A 229 32.60 -13.53 -7.62
N ASN A 230 33.53 -13.75 -8.53
CA ASN A 230 34.90 -13.22 -8.46
C ASN A 230 34.92 -11.68 -8.33
N TYR A 231 34.00 -11.00 -9.00
CA TYR A 231 33.86 -9.55 -8.86
C TYR A 231 33.41 -9.15 -7.45
N ILE A 232 32.40 -9.84 -6.91
CA ILE A 232 31.86 -9.60 -5.57
C ILE A 232 32.91 -9.90 -4.50
N GLU A 233 33.71 -10.95 -4.64
CA GLU A 233 34.75 -11.34 -3.68
C GLU A 233 35.79 -10.25 -3.45
N GLN A 234 36.06 -9.40 -4.44
CA GLN A 234 36.95 -8.24 -4.28
C GLN A 234 36.41 -7.23 -3.25
N LEU A 235 35.13 -7.33 -2.85
CA LEU A 235 34.54 -6.51 -1.79
C LEU A 235 34.83 -7.03 -0.38
N LYS A 236 35.35 -8.26 -0.23
CA LYS A 236 35.78 -8.82 1.07
C LYS A 236 36.80 -7.93 1.79
N LYS A 237 37.55 -7.14 1.01
CA LYS A 237 38.53 -6.17 1.55
C LYS A 237 37.91 -5.12 2.49
N TYR A 238 36.61 -4.86 2.39
CA TYR A 238 35.93 -3.89 3.26
C TYR A 238 35.55 -4.47 4.63
N LYS A 239 35.77 -5.78 4.85
CA LYS A 239 35.55 -6.49 6.13
C LYS A 239 34.14 -6.28 6.72
N THR A 240 33.11 -6.18 5.88
CA THR A 240 31.70 -6.05 6.28
C THR A 240 31.01 -7.41 6.29
N SER A 241 29.99 -7.59 7.15
CA SER A 241 29.16 -8.80 7.16
C SER A 241 28.30 -8.93 5.91
N THR A 242 27.88 -7.79 5.33
CA THR A 242 27.14 -7.73 4.07
C THR A 242 28.07 -7.67 2.88
N ILE A 243 27.65 -8.26 1.73
CA ILE A 243 28.40 -8.22 0.47
C ILE A 243 28.61 -6.77 0.00
N ILE A 244 27.56 -5.95 0.11
CA ILE A 244 27.62 -4.54 -0.27
C ILE A 244 27.97 -3.69 0.95
N PRO A 245 29.17 -3.06 0.96
CA PRO A 245 29.70 -2.36 2.13
C PRO A 245 29.08 -0.96 2.37
N ILE A 246 28.07 -0.59 1.61
CA ILE A 246 27.36 0.69 1.74
C ILE A 246 25.88 0.45 2.00
N SER A 247 25.27 1.31 2.83
CA SER A 247 23.85 1.19 3.13
C SER A 247 22.97 1.48 1.90
N GLN A 248 21.76 0.94 1.90
CA GLN A 248 20.79 1.19 0.84
C GLN A 248 20.51 2.68 0.63
N ASN A 249 20.40 3.46 1.70
CA ASN A 249 20.16 4.90 1.62
C ASN A 249 21.38 5.67 1.05
N ALA A 250 22.58 5.27 1.44
CA ALA A 250 23.81 5.86 0.89
C ALA A 250 23.92 5.58 -0.62
N PHE A 251 23.60 4.34 -1.04
CA PHE A 251 23.55 4.00 -2.46
C PHE A 251 22.52 4.85 -3.21
N ILE A 252 21.30 5.02 -2.68
CA ILE A 252 20.24 5.81 -3.36
C ILE A 252 20.67 7.26 -3.55
N LYS A 253 21.25 7.89 -2.52
CA LYS A 253 21.78 9.26 -2.63
C LYS A 253 22.85 9.36 -3.72
N ARG A 254 23.76 8.41 -3.72
CA ARG A 254 24.83 8.34 -4.71
C ARG A 254 24.30 8.06 -6.12
N TRP A 255 23.33 7.15 -6.26
CA TRP A 255 22.62 6.86 -7.50
C TRP A 255 21.99 8.12 -8.11
N GLN A 256 21.25 8.88 -7.31
CA GLN A 256 20.63 10.13 -7.75
C GLN A 256 21.67 11.16 -8.22
N LYS A 257 22.80 11.32 -7.47
CA LYS A 257 23.89 12.21 -7.84
C LYS A 257 24.54 11.77 -9.17
N THR A 258 24.77 10.47 -9.34
CA THR A 258 25.35 9.90 -10.56
C THR A 258 24.44 10.12 -11.76
N LEU A 259 23.13 9.83 -11.64
CA LEU A 259 22.18 10.05 -12.73
C LEU A 259 22.09 11.52 -13.14
N LYS A 260 22.09 12.44 -12.17
CA LYS A 260 22.09 13.88 -12.45
C LYS A 260 23.34 14.28 -13.24
N LYS A 261 24.53 13.80 -12.81
CA LYS A 261 25.81 14.11 -13.51
C LYS A 261 25.86 13.51 -14.90
N LEU A 262 25.37 12.29 -15.09
CA LEU A 262 25.35 11.63 -16.38
C LEU A 262 24.14 12.03 -17.27
N LYS A 263 23.28 12.93 -16.80
CA LYS A 263 22.03 13.36 -17.46
C LYS A 263 21.14 12.18 -17.86
N MET A 264 21.02 11.20 -16.96
CA MET A 264 20.24 9.97 -17.19
C MET A 264 18.97 9.95 -16.35
N HIS A 265 17.90 9.37 -16.91
CA HIS A 265 16.62 9.20 -16.22
C HIS A 265 16.26 7.71 -16.14
N MET A 266 16.64 7.05 -15.04
CA MET A 266 16.33 5.65 -14.79
C MET A 266 16.23 5.34 -13.30
N HIS A 267 15.63 4.20 -12.97
CA HIS A 267 15.55 3.68 -11.62
C HIS A 267 16.37 2.40 -11.49
N ILE A 268 16.94 2.15 -10.32
CA ILE A 268 17.64 0.88 -10.05
C ILE A 268 16.73 -0.34 -10.32
N HIS A 269 15.40 -0.18 -10.17
CA HIS A 269 14.45 -1.24 -10.45
C HIS A 269 14.33 -1.57 -11.96
N ASP A 270 14.76 -0.67 -12.84
CA ASP A 270 14.74 -0.92 -14.29
C ASP A 270 15.70 -2.05 -14.68
N PHE A 271 16.81 -2.26 -13.95
CA PHE A 271 17.68 -3.42 -14.15
C PHE A 271 16.95 -4.75 -13.93
N ARG A 272 16.12 -4.82 -12.89
CA ARG A 272 15.31 -6.01 -12.65
C ARG A 272 14.26 -6.20 -13.76
N ARG A 273 13.63 -5.12 -14.24
CA ARG A 273 12.70 -5.19 -15.37
C ARG A 273 13.39 -5.71 -16.62
N ASN A 274 14.57 -5.16 -16.94
CA ASN A 274 15.38 -5.62 -18.07
C ASN A 274 15.79 -7.09 -17.91
N PHE A 275 16.12 -7.55 -16.70
CA PHE A 275 16.41 -8.97 -16.44
C PHE A 275 15.18 -9.85 -16.73
N VAL A 276 14.01 -9.50 -16.20
CA VAL A 276 12.76 -10.22 -16.48
C VAL A 276 12.48 -10.26 -17.98
N GLN A 277 12.59 -9.11 -18.67
CA GLN A 277 12.38 -9.05 -20.11
C GLN A 277 13.39 -9.91 -20.89
N SER A 278 14.64 -9.97 -20.45
CA SER A 278 15.64 -10.84 -21.08
C SER A 278 15.31 -12.33 -20.96
N LEU A 279 14.70 -12.74 -19.83
CA LEU A 279 14.24 -14.12 -19.65
C LEU A 279 13.00 -14.43 -20.51
N ILE A 280 12.08 -13.49 -20.62
CA ILE A 280 10.92 -13.59 -21.50
C ILE A 280 11.38 -13.74 -22.96
N ASN A 281 12.33 -12.92 -23.40
CA ASN A 281 12.88 -12.99 -24.77
C ASN A 281 13.61 -14.31 -25.03
N LYS A 282 14.16 -14.94 -24.00
CA LYS A 282 14.75 -16.30 -24.05
C LYS A 282 13.71 -17.41 -23.92
N LYS A 283 12.43 -17.09 -23.95
CA LYS A 283 11.30 -18.04 -23.84
C LYS A 283 11.31 -18.87 -22.55
N VAL A 284 11.89 -18.33 -21.45
CA VAL A 284 11.80 -18.96 -20.14
C VAL A 284 10.35 -18.87 -19.65
N ASP A 285 9.82 -19.96 -19.09
CA ASP A 285 8.45 -20.02 -18.60
C ASP A 285 8.18 -19.06 -17.44
N ILE A 286 6.95 -18.57 -17.34
CA ILE A 286 6.53 -17.58 -16.33
C ILE A 286 6.73 -18.08 -14.89
N PRO A 287 6.38 -19.31 -14.52
CA PRO A 287 6.64 -19.84 -13.19
C PRO A 287 8.13 -19.80 -12.81
N THR A 288 9.02 -20.18 -13.70
CA THR A 288 10.47 -20.11 -13.47
C THR A 288 10.95 -18.67 -13.30
N ILE A 289 10.47 -17.73 -14.13
CA ILE A 289 10.79 -16.30 -13.96
C ILE A 289 10.28 -15.78 -12.61
N ALA A 290 9.05 -16.12 -12.23
CA ALA A 290 8.47 -15.71 -10.95
C ALA A 290 9.28 -16.25 -9.76
N ARG A 291 9.70 -17.53 -9.81
CA ARG A 291 10.55 -18.17 -8.80
C ARG A 291 11.92 -17.48 -8.68
N LEU A 292 12.63 -17.29 -9.78
CA LEU A 292 13.93 -16.64 -9.79
C LEU A 292 13.88 -15.21 -9.23
N THR A 293 12.89 -14.46 -9.65
CA THR A 293 12.76 -13.06 -9.27
C THR A 293 12.00 -12.84 -7.97
N GLY A 294 11.31 -13.86 -7.43
CA GLY A 294 10.52 -13.77 -6.20
C GLY A 294 9.29 -12.88 -6.35
N HIS A 295 8.55 -13.03 -7.46
CA HIS A 295 7.21 -12.48 -7.61
C HIS A 295 6.22 -13.37 -6.85
N SER A 296 5.33 -12.75 -6.07
CA SER A 296 4.33 -13.47 -5.28
C SER A 296 3.19 -14.04 -6.13
N SER A 297 3.03 -13.55 -7.35
CA SER A 297 2.07 -14.06 -8.32
C SER A 297 2.62 -13.97 -9.74
N TRP A 298 2.23 -14.89 -10.59
CA TRP A 298 2.61 -14.93 -12.00
C TRP A 298 2.01 -13.77 -12.81
N GLN A 299 0.85 -13.22 -12.37
CA GLN A 299 0.26 -12.03 -12.97
C GLN A 299 1.20 -10.82 -12.91
N GLN A 300 2.04 -10.73 -11.87
CA GLN A 300 3.04 -9.65 -11.78
C GLN A 300 4.12 -9.78 -12.86
N VAL A 301 4.43 -10.99 -13.32
CA VAL A 301 5.35 -11.22 -14.42
C VAL A 301 4.68 -10.95 -15.76
N GLN A 302 3.39 -11.28 -15.90
CA GLN A 302 2.63 -10.99 -17.12
C GLN A 302 2.54 -9.51 -17.45
N LEU A 303 2.62 -8.62 -16.46
CA LEU A 303 2.67 -7.17 -16.72
C LEU A 303 3.84 -6.76 -17.63
N TYR A 304 4.91 -7.55 -17.66
CA TYR A 304 6.05 -7.32 -18.55
C TYR A 304 5.88 -7.92 -19.96
N TRP A 305 4.88 -8.81 -20.14
CA TRP A 305 4.65 -9.49 -21.44
C TRP A 305 3.92 -8.61 -22.46
N GLY A 306 3.12 -7.65 -22.01
CA GLY A 306 2.31 -6.77 -22.86
C GLY A 306 2.96 -5.44 -23.23
N GLU A 307 4.23 -5.24 -22.90
CA GLU A 307 4.97 -3.99 -23.15
C GLU A 307 5.86 -4.05 -24.43
N ARG A 308 5.37 -4.76 -25.46
CA ARG A 308 5.99 -4.74 -26.81
C ARG A 308 5.46 -3.58 -27.63
#